data_9f8a8a2f0a9e7385075d1c41b14ddffd
#
_entry.id   9f8a8a2f0a9e7385075d1c41b14ddffd
#
_cell.length_a   1.000
_cell.length_b   1.000
_cell.length_c   1.000
_cell.angle_alpha   90.00
_cell.angle_beta   90.00
_cell.angle_gamma   90.00
#
_symmetry.space_group_name_H-M   'P 1'
#
loop_
_entity.id
_entity.type
_entity.pdbx_description
1 polymer ?
#
loop_
_entity_poly.entity_id
_entity_poly.type
_entity_poly.pdbx_seq_one_letter_code
_entity_poly.pdbx_strand_id
1 'polypeptide(L)'
;MARPDRASPGRQQAVLVLHTVKHASTMSAITELEDSLDMLLKVMASAIAYLSRKAAHTQVNPTVPLTTLGNTDAPSFEALQGTRAELVQDIVSQAQDVQLRISHLPTTMLSEDEHVRMADLPRKACEIRALETELQEA
;
A
#
# COMPACT_ATOMS: atom_id res chain seq x y z
N MET A 1 -43.34 26.30 -25.03
CA MET A 1 -43.18 25.81 -23.64
C MET A 1 -42.56 24.42 -23.73
N ALA A 2 -41.24 24.33 -23.54
CA ALA A 2 -40.51 23.08 -23.59
C ALA A 2 -40.52 22.48 -22.18
N ARG A 3 -40.94 21.22 -22.04
CA ARG A 3 -40.87 20.47 -20.79
C ARG A 3 -39.43 20.16 -20.44
N PRO A 4 -38.97 20.35 -19.18
CA PRO A 4 -37.65 19.90 -18.78
C PRO A 4 -37.59 18.37 -18.82
N ASP A 5 -36.55 17.87 -19.49
CA ASP A 5 -36.25 16.45 -19.64
C ASP A 5 -36.06 15.81 -18.28
N ARG A 6 -36.97 14.94 -17.89
CA ARG A 6 -36.97 14.19 -16.63
C ARG A 6 -35.89 13.13 -16.77
N ALA A 7 -34.68 13.39 -16.23
CA ALA A 7 -33.60 12.45 -16.26
C ALA A 7 -34.07 11.08 -15.73
N SER A 8 -33.94 10.04 -16.59
CA SER A 8 -34.37 8.66 -16.28
C SER A 8 -33.67 8.13 -15.04
N PRO A 9 -34.39 7.59 -14.06
CA PRO A 9 -33.85 7.07 -12.80
C PRO A 9 -32.76 5.99 -13.00
N GLY A 10 -32.80 5.27 -14.11
CA GLY A 10 -31.78 4.26 -14.45
C GLY A 10 -30.40 4.83 -14.75
N ARG A 11 -30.30 6.08 -15.23
CA ARG A 11 -29.01 6.70 -15.56
C ARG A 11 -28.28 7.17 -14.30
N GLN A 12 -29.01 7.60 -13.27
CA GLN A 12 -28.43 7.99 -11.97
C GLN A 12 -27.94 6.78 -11.18
N GLN A 13 -28.67 5.65 -11.19
CA GLN A 13 -28.23 4.40 -10.57
C GLN A 13 -26.98 3.82 -11.24
N ALA A 14 -26.88 3.87 -12.55
CA ALA A 14 -25.70 3.40 -13.28
C ALA A 14 -24.43 4.19 -12.92
N VAL A 15 -24.53 5.51 -12.78
CA VAL A 15 -23.41 6.38 -12.38
C VAL A 15 -22.96 6.07 -10.94
N LEU A 16 -23.89 5.86 -10.02
CA LEU A 16 -23.59 5.50 -8.63
C LEU A 16 -22.89 4.15 -8.53
N VAL A 17 -23.36 3.15 -9.26
CA VAL A 17 -22.74 1.81 -9.28
C VAL A 17 -21.33 1.86 -9.88
N LEU A 18 -21.14 2.62 -10.96
CA LEU A 18 -19.82 2.78 -11.58
C LEU A 18 -18.82 3.49 -10.64
N HIS A 19 -19.29 4.44 -9.86
CA HIS A 19 -18.48 5.18 -8.87
C HIS A 19 -18.06 4.27 -7.70
N THR A 20 -18.98 3.48 -7.17
CA THR A 20 -18.66 2.52 -6.08
C THR A 20 -17.69 1.43 -6.51
N VAL A 21 -17.81 0.92 -7.72
CA VAL A 21 -16.88 -0.09 -8.27
C VAL A 21 -15.47 0.50 -8.47
N LYS A 22 -15.36 1.72 -8.98
CA LYS A 22 -14.06 2.41 -9.11
C LYS A 22 -13.38 2.64 -7.75
N HIS A 23 -14.13 3.03 -6.71
CA HIS A 23 -13.57 3.22 -5.37
C HIS A 23 -13.10 1.93 -4.75
N ALA A 24 -13.86 0.84 -4.86
CA ALA A 24 -13.45 -0.46 -4.36
C ALA A 24 -12.15 -0.94 -5.03
N SER A 25 -11.99 -0.70 -6.34
CA SER A 25 -10.79 -1.05 -7.09
C SER A 25 -9.56 -0.23 -6.68
N THR A 26 -9.72 1.09 -6.43
CA THR A 26 -8.62 1.96 -5.96
C THR A 26 -8.17 1.60 -4.55
N MET A 27 -9.09 1.32 -3.64
CA MET A 27 -8.76 0.90 -2.29
C MET A 27 -8.03 -0.44 -2.28
N SER A 28 -8.44 -1.40 -3.11
CA SER A 28 -7.73 -2.67 -3.27
C SER A 28 -6.30 -2.46 -3.77
N ALA A 29 -6.09 -1.60 -4.77
CA ALA A 29 -4.76 -1.31 -5.30
C ALA A 29 -3.83 -0.65 -4.27
N ILE A 30 -4.36 0.23 -3.42
CA ILE A 30 -3.59 0.86 -2.33
C ILE A 30 -3.20 -0.20 -1.29
N THR A 31 -4.14 -1.05 -0.85
CA THR A 31 -3.87 -2.12 0.11
C THR A 31 -2.82 -3.10 -0.42
N GLU A 32 -2.92 -3.47 -1.70
CA GLU A 32 -1.91 -4.33 -2.34
C GLU A 32 -0.52 -3.67 -2.40
N LEU A 33 -0.45 -2.35 -2.59
CA LEU A 33 0.80 -1.61 -2.53
C LEU A 33 1.37 -1.58 -1.11
N GLU A 34 0.53 -1.33 -0.10
CA GLU A 34 0.92 -1.38 1.32
C GLU A 34 1.48 -2.74 1.70
N ASP A 35 0.80 -3.83 1.33
CA ASP A 35 1.26 -5.20 1.57
C ASP A 35 2.63 -5.49 0.91
N SER A 36 2.84 -4.98 -0.31
CA SER A 36 4.13 -5.19 -1.00
C SER A 36 5.26 -4.35 -0.42
N LEU A 37 4.97 -3.15 0.09
CA LEU A 37 5.93 -2.33 0.84
C LEU A 37 6.32 -2.99 2.16
N ASP A 38 5.35 -3.52 2.90
CA ASP A 38 5.58 -4.27 4.13
C ASP A 38 6.45 -5.51 3.88
N MET A 39 6.23 -6.21 2.77
CA MET A 39 7.04 -7.35 2.39
C MET A 39 8.48 -6.92 2.06
N LEU A 40 8.67 -5.83 1.31
CA LEU A 40 9.99 -5.27 1.03
C LEU A 40 10.74 -4.93 2.32
N LEU A 41 10.09 -4.28 3.28
CA LEU A 41 10.69 -3.96 4.58
C LEU A 41 11.07 -5.20 5.37
N LYS A 42 10.24 -6.25 5.35
CA LYS A 42 10.54 -7.54 6.00
C LYS A 42 11.75 -8.23 5.37
N VAL A 43 11.83 -8.25 4.05
CA VAL A 43 12.97 -8.82 3.32
C VAL A 43 14.26 -8.06 3.64
N MET A 44 14.23 -6.73 3.62
CA MET A 44 15.38 -5.89 3.98
C MET A 44 15.82 -6.11 5.45
N ALA A 45 14.89 -6.12 6.39
CA ALA A 45 15.20 -6.35 7.81
C ALA A 45 15.79 -7.74 8.03
N SER A 46 15.25 -8.76 7.38
CA SER A 46 15.76 -10.14 7.44
C SER A 46 17.16 -10.26 6.87
N ALA A 47 17.43 -9.60 5.73
CA ALA A 47 18.75 -9.59 5.12
C ALA A 47 19.80 -8.92 6.01
N ILE A 48 19.47 -7.76 6.60
CA ILE A 48 20.36 -7.06 7.53
C ILE A 48 20.61 -7.91 8.79
N ALA A 49 19.56 -8.49 9.36
CA ALA A 49 19.68 -9.35 10.54
C ALA A 49 20.52 -10.60 10.26
N TYR A 50 20.35 -11.21 9.09
CA TYR A 50 21.16 -12.36 8.68
C TYR A 50 22.64 -11.97 8.54
N LEU A 51 22.94 -10.92 7.77
CA LEU A 51 24.30 -10.46 7.56
C LEU A 51 24.98 -10.03 8.86
N SER A 52 24.27 -9.33 9.74
CA SER A 52 24.79 -8.91 11.04
C SER A 52 25.17 -10.08 11.94
N ARG A 53 24.44 -11.21 11.87
CA ARG A 53 24.71 -12.40 12.68
C ARG A 53 25.78 -13.31 12.08
N LYS A 54 25.87 -13.35 10.75
CA LYS A 54 26.72 -14.29 10.01
C LYS A 54 28.01 -13.68 9.48
N ALA A 55 28.13 -12.35 9.46
CA ALA A 55 29.36 -11.68 9.08
C ALA A 55 30.48 -12.03 10.09
N ALA A 56 31.61 -12.47 9.55
CA ALA A 56 32.79 -12.71 10.37
C ALA A 56 33.31 -11.39 10.95
N HIS A 57 33.54 -11.34 12.24
CA HIS A 57 34.14 -10.19 12.90
C HIS A 57 35.64 -10.14 12.61
N THR A 58 36.14 -9.00 12.18
CA THR A 58 37.55 -8.77 11.98
C THR A 58 38.14 -8.15 13.28
N GLN A 59 39.18 -8.77 13.82
CA GLN A 59 39.86 -8.25 14.98
C GLN A 59 40.63 -6.98 14.61
N VAL A 60 40.19 -5.83 15.15
CA VAL A 60 40.81 -4.53 14.90
C VAL A 60 42.06 -4.30 15.77
N ASN A 61 42.04 -4.86 17.00
CA ASN A 61 43.13 -4.72 17.93
C ASN A 61 43.54 -6.12 18.45
N PRO A 62 44.79 -6.55 18.27
CA PRO A 62 45.27 -7.88 18.70
C PRO A 62 45.27 -8.11 20.21
N THR A 63 45.20 -7.02 21.01
CA THR A 63 45.15 -7.11 22.46
C THR A 63 43.75 -7.32 23.04
N VAL A 64 42.70 -7.09 22.22
CA VAL A 64 41.30 -7.27 22.62
C VAL A 64 40.77 -8.55 21.98
N PRO A 65 40.43 -9.59 22.77
CA PRO A 65 39.89 -10.83 22.22
C PRO A 65 38.53 -10.56 21.57
N LEU A 66 38.30 -11.19 20.39
CA LEU A 66 37.00 -11.19 19.74
C LEU A 66 35.98 -11.89 20.61
N THR A 67 35.00 -11.13 21.10
CA THR A 67 33.85 -11.70 21.81
C THR A 67 32.81 -12.11 20.75
N THR A 68 32.77 -13.37 20.38
CA THR A 68 31.72 -13.91 19.53
C THR A 68 30.46 -14.09 20.38
N LEU A 69 29.43 -13.34 20.03
CA LEU A 69 28.08 -13.51 20.60
C LEU A 69 27.47 -14.79 20.00
N GLY A 70 27.59 -15.90 20.74
CA GLY A 70 26.99 -17.18 20.35
C GLY A 70 27.92 -18.07 19.55
N ASN A 71 27.76 -19.36 19.78
CA ASN A 71 28.53 -20.45 19.14
C ASN A 71 28.02 -20.71 17.72
N THR A 72 28.03 -19.68 16.87
CA THR A 72 27.67 -19.82 15.46
C THR A 72 28.95 -19.85 14.64
N ASP A 73 29.28 -21.01 14.11
CA ASP A 73 30.33 -21.14 13.10
C ASP A 73 30.05 -20.15 11.97
N ALA A 74 30.99 -19.24 11.76
CA ALA A 74 30.88 -18.30 10.65
C ALA A 74 30.91 -19.13 9.35
N PRO A 75 29.93 -18.88 8.43
CA PRO A 75 29.95 -19.58 7.16
C PRO A 75 31.23 -19.25 6.37
N SER A 76 31.65 -20.16 5.49
CA SER A 76 32.80 -19.88 4.61
C SER A 76 32.53 -18.61 3.81
N PHE A 77 33.59 -17.93 3.40
CA PHE A 77 33.49 -16.70 2.60
C PHE A 77 32.64 -16.92 1.33
N GLU A 78 32.81 -18.05 0.66
CA GLU A 78 32.06 -18.42 -0.55
C GLU A 78 30.56 -18.62 -0.24
N ALA A 79 30.23 -19.33 0.84
CA ALA A 79 28.86 -19.53 1.27
C ALA A 79 28.19 -18.20 1.63
N LEU A 80 28.92 -17.29 2.31
CA LEU A 80 28.39 -15.97 2.65
C LEU A 80 28.18 -15.12 1.38
N GLN A 81 29.06 -15.20 0.39
CA GLN A 81 28.91 -14.50 -0.89
C GLN A 81 27.70 -15.03 -1.68
N GLY A 82 27.49 -16.34 -1.71
CA GLY A 82 26.32 -16.95 -2.34
C GLY A 82 25.03 -16.44 -1.71
N THR A 83 24.92 -16.54 -0.40
CA THR A 83 23.72 -16.05 0.32
C THR A 83 23.52 -14.53 0.15
N ARG A 84 24.60 -13.75 0.13
CA ARG A 84 24.51 -12.31 -0.13
C ARG A 84 23.92 -12.02 -1.51
N ALA A 85 24.32 -12.79 -2.53
CA ALA A 85 23.78 -12.64 -3.88
C ALA A 85 22.27 -12.97 -3.91
N GLU A 86 21.85 -14.03 -3.22
CA GLU A 86 20.43 -14.38 -3.08
C GLU A 86 19.63 -13.26 -2.39
N LEU A 87 20.12 -12.75 -1.26
CA LEU A 87 19.47 -11.66 -0.53
C LEU A 87 19.33 -10.38 -1.36
N VAL A 88 20.34 -10.05 -2.17
CA VAL A 88 20.26 -8.91 -3.10
C VAL A 88 19.23 -9.17 -4.18
N GLN A 89 19.18 -10.38 -4.73
CA GLN A 89 18.18 -10.74 -5.74
C GLN A 89 16.75 -10.64 -5.18
N ASP A 90 16.53 -11.10 -3.97
CA ASP A 90 15.22 -11.02 -3.29
C ASP A 90 14.78 -9.56 -3.08
N ILE A 91 15.69 -8.70 -2.61
CA ILE A 91 15.41 -7.26 -2.42
C ILE A 91 15.07 -6.60 -3.77
N VAL A 92 15.86 -6.87 -4.82
CA VAL A 92 15.63 -6.30 -6.14
C VAL A 92 14.30 -6.76 -6.72
N SER A 93 14.00 -8.06 -6.61
CA SER A 93 12.72 -8.63 -7.07
C SER A 93 11.53 -7.98 -6.37
N GLN A 94 11.61 -7.82 -5.05
CA GLN A 94 10.55 -7.19 -4.28
C GLN A 94 10.40 -5.70 -4.59
N ALA A 95 11.51 -4.99 -4.82
CA ALA A 95 11.48 -3.59 -5.23
C ALA A 95 10.85 -3.41 -6.62
N GLN A 96 11.10 -4.33 -7.54
CA GLN A 96 10.44 -4.34 -8.85
C GLN A 96 8.94 -4.59 -8.75
N ASP A 97 8.48 -5.47 -7.86
CA ASP A 97 7.05 -5.68 -7.60
C ASP A 97 6.38 -4.40 -7.08
N VAL A 98 7.01 -3.71 -6.14
CA VAL A 98 6.53 -2.40 -5.66
C VAL A 98 6.42 -1.38 -6.80
N GLN A 99 7.44 -1.27 -7.67
CA GLN A 99 7.41 -0.37 -8.81
C GLN A 99 6.27 -0.71 -9.79
N LEU A 100 6.05 -1.99 -10.04
CA LEU A 100 4.96 -2.46 -10.89
C LEU A 100 3.61 -2.06 -10.32
N ARG A 101 3.39 -2.25 -9.01
CA ARG A 101 2.15 -1.85 -8.33
C ARG A 101 1.92 -0.34 -8.36
N ILE A 102 2.98 0.46 -8.16
CA ILE A 102 2.91 1.92 -8.31
C ILE A 102 2.46 2.30 -9.73
N SER A 103 3.00 1.64 -10.76
CA SER A 103 2.63 1.92 -12.16
C SER A 103 1.18 1.55 -12.49
N HIS A 104 0.60 0.61 -11.74
CA HIS A 104 -0.80 0.19 -11.87
C HIS A 104 -1.77 1.03 -11.04
N LEU A 105 -1.28 1.95 -10.21
CA LEU A 105 -2.17 2.86 -9.49
C LEU A 105 -2.97 3.70 -10.47
N PRO A 106 -4.29 3.83 -10.28
CA PRO A 106 -5.10 4.66 -11.13
C PRO A 106 -4.63 6.12 -11.04
N THR A 107 -4.28 6.69 -12.19
CA THR A 107 -3.77 8.07 -12.33
C THR A 107 -4.80 9.13 -11.94
N THR A 108 -6.07 8.76 -11.87
CA THR A 108 -7.14 9.60 -11.35
C THR A 108 -7.16 9.55 -9.82
N MET A 109 -6.17 10.13 -9.19
CA MET A 109 -6.37 10.65 -7.84
C MET A 109 -7.55 11.61 -7.95
N LEU A 110 -8.64 11.33 -7.22
CA LEU A 110 -9.72 12.29 -7.05
C LEU A 110 -9.10 13.64 -6.72
N SER A 111 -9.45 14.69 -7.46
CA SER A 111 -8.97 16.02 -7.13
C SER A 111 -9.40 16.33 -5.70
N GLU A 112 -8.65 17.17 -5.01
CA GLU A 112 -8.96 17.58 -3.63
C GLU A 112 -10.42 18.06 -3.50
N ASP A 113 -10.93 18.71 -4.56
CA ASP A 113 -12.33 19.14 -4.70
C ASP A 113 -13.33 17.97 -4.77
N GLU A 114 -12.95 16.84 -5.36
CA GLU A 114 -13.79 15.64 -5.41
C GLU A 114 -13.81 14.90 -4.06
N HIS A 115 -12.70 14.89 -3.32
CA HIS A 115 -12.65 14.38 -1.94
C HIS A 115 -13.56 15.19 -1.02
N VAL A 116 -13.52 16.52 -1.10
CA VAL A 116 -14.37 17.41 -0.31
C VAL A 116 -15.85 17.20 -0.66
N ARG A 117 -16.18 17.09 -1.95
CA ARG A 117 -17.56 16.83 -2.40
C ARG A 117 -18.08 15.48 -1.92
N MET A 118 -17.23 14.45 -1.88
CA MET A 118 -17.62 13.12 -1.38
C MET A 118 -17.82 13.08 0.13
N ALA A 119 -17.00 13.81 0.88
CA ALA A 119 -17.18 13.95 2.33
C ALA A 119 -18.50 14.66 2.69
N ASP A 120 -18.99 15.58 1.83
CA ASP A 120 -20.24 16.32 2.02
C ASP A 120 -21.50 15.54 1.61
N LEU A 121 -21.39 14.49 0.79
CA LEU A 121 -22.53 13.70 0.32
C LEU A 121 -23.41 13.10 1.44
N PRO A 122 -22.85 12.44 2.48
CA PRO A 122 -23.66 11.89 3.55
C PRO A 122 -24.35 12.97 4.37
N ARG A 123 -23.76 14.14 4.55
CA ARG A 123 -24.34 15.27 5.24
C ARG A 123 -25.55 15.84 4.48
N LYS A 124 -25.40 16.05 3.16
CA LYS A 124 -26.50 16.51 2.30
C LYS A 124 -27.64 15.50 2.20
N ALA A 125 -27.32 14.20 2.19
CA ALA A 125 -28.34 13.15 2.19
C ALA A 125 -29.16 13.14 3.52
N CYS A 126 -28.52 13.47 4.64
CA CYS A 126 -29.20 13.60 5.93
C CYS A 126 -30.10 14.85 5.96
N GLU A 127 -29.64 15.98 5.42
CA GLU A 127 -30.42 17.22 5.30
C GLU A 127 -31.67 17.03 4.41
N ILE A 128 -31.53 16.33 3.29
CA ILE A 128 -32.66 16.02 2.39
C ILE A 128 -33.71 15.16 3.13
N ARG A 129 -33.29 14.12 3.87
CA ARG A 129 -34.22 13.28 4.63
C ARG A 129 -34.95 14.07 5.73
N ALA A 130 -34.26 14.99 6.41
CA ALA A 130 -34.89 15.85 7.41
C ALA A 130 -35.96 16.74 6.80
N LEU A 131 -35.68 17.36 5.64
CA LEU A 131 -36.65 18.17 4.92
C LEU A 131 -37.83 17.37 4.35
N GLU A 132 -37.59 16.13 3.90
CA GLU A 132 -38.69 15.22 3.50
C GLU A 132 -39.60 14.85 4.62
N THR A 133 -39.09 14.63 5.86
CA THR A 133 -39.89 14.36 7.04
C THR A 133 -40.71 15.58 7.46
N GLU A 134 -40.16 16.79 7.45
CA GLU A 134 -40.88 18.04 7.73
C GLU A 134 -42.01 18.29 6.72
N LEU A 135 -41.79 17.96 5.43
CA LEU A 135 -42.81 18.11 4.38
C LEU A 135 -43.95 17.09 4.53
N GLN A 136 -43.73 15.94 5.17
CA GLN A 136 -44.74 14.92 5.39
C GLN A 136 -45.60 15.20 6.65
N GLU A 137 -45.05 15.99 7.58
CA GLU A 137 -45.74 16.36 8.83
C GLU A 137 -46.58 17.65 8.71
N ALA A 138 -46.43 18.41 7.59
CA ALA A 138 -47.17 19.65 7.30
C ALA A 138 -48.41 19.39 6.44
#